data_44947d7f18242286375c4700022cdd24
#
_entry.id   44947d7f18242286375c4700022cdd24
#
_cell.length_a   1.000
_cell.length_b   1.000
_cell.length_c   1.000
_cell.angle_alpha   90.00
_cell.angle_beta   90.00
_cell.angle_gamma   90.00
#
_symmetry.space_group_name_H-M   'P 1'
#
loop_
_entity.id
_entity.type
_entity.pdbx_description
1 polymer ?
#
loop_
_entity_poly.entity_id
_entity_poly.type
_entity_poly.pdbx_seq_one_letter_code
_entity_poly.pdbx_strand_id
1 'polypeptide(L)'
;MPNTALQMDHFEGVAQPDTARYARCIKASKRVRWDIDADVIRGRDFDFAQTFLPNGLSMVDELGFLTGAERRLLTQVQGRTYANIFGLVERFIGAKVLEISGRHWLGDQVALEALVRFSDEELKHQELFRRIEAMIGRGMPAGYTQVADPNEVARAVLGKSTWSVLALTCLIELFT
;
A
#
# COMPACT_ATOMS: atom_id res chain seq x y z
N MET A 1 -47.10 -8.37 28.80
CA MET A 1 -45.69 -8.29 28.42
C MET A 1 -45.51 -9.07 27.14
N PRO A 2 -45.42 -8.46 25.97
CA PRO A 2 -45.18 -9.22 24.74
C PRO A 2 -43.71 -9.56 24.63
N ASN A 3 -43.46 -10.80 24.32
CA ASN A 3 -42.17 -11.45 24.12
C ASN A 3 -41.65 -11.03 22.72
N THR A 4 -40.68 -10.14 22.64
CA THR A 4 -40.06 -9.74 21.39
C THR A 4 -39.00 -10.79 21.02
N ALA A 5 -39.41 -11.77 20.23
CA ALA A 5 -38.48 -12.69 19.61
C ALA A 5 -37.59 -11.88 18.66
N LEU A 6 -36.30 -11.88 18.93
CA LEU A 6 -35.27 -11.37 17.99
C LEU A 6 -35.36 -12.23 16.73
N GLN A 7 -35.88 -11.63 15.67
CA GLN A 7 -35.81 -12.17 14.31
C GLN A 7 -34.34 -12.21 13.90
N MET A 8 -33.76 -13.41 13.91
CA MET A 8 -32.47 -13.66 13.24
C MET A 8 -32.73 -13.59 11.74
N ASP A 9 -32.38 -12.47 11.11
CA ASP A 9 -32.33 -12.38 9.66
C ASP A 9 -31.38 -13.45 9.13
N HIS A 10 -31.96 -14.40 8.40
CA HIS A 10 -31.21 -15.36 7.60
C HIS A 10 -30.42 -14.61 6.53
N PHE A 11 -29.12 -14.48 6.74
CA PHE A 11 -28.18 -14.12 5.69
C PHE A 11 -28.05 -15.30 4.72
N GLU A 12 -29.04 -15.46 3.81
CA GLU A 12 -28.91 -16.35 2.66
C GLU A 12 -27.90 -15.72 1.68
N GLY A 13 -26.86 -16.46 1.32
CA GLY A 13 -26.11 -16.25 0.10
C GLY A 13 -24.74 -15.59 0.17
N VAL A 14 -24.10 -15.48 1.34
CA VAL A 14 -22.66 -15.18 1.35
C VAL A 14 -21.90 -16.46 0.98
N ALA A 15 -21.33 -16.49 -0.23
CA ALA A 15 -20.42 -17.56 -0.63
C ALA A 15 -19.41 -17.80 0.51
N GLN A 16 -19.30 -19.05 0.99
CA GLN A 16 -18.32 -19.43 2.01
C GLN A 16 -16.95 -18.93 1.55
N PRO A 17 -16.24 -18.16 2.38
CA PRO A 17 -14.91 -17.70 1.99
C PRO A 17 -14.08 -18.93 1.62
N ASP A 18 -13.40 -18.86 0.47
CA ASP A 18 -12.58 -19.96 -0.02
C ASP A 18 -11.36 -20.11 0.90
N THR A 19 -11.54 -20.85 1.99
CA THR A 19 -10.53 -21.13 3.02
C THR A 19 -9.23 -21.65 2.40
N ALA A 20 -9.30 -22.34 1.26
CA ALA A 20 -8.11 -22.82 0.57
C ALA A 20 -7.28 -21.66 -0.05
N ARG A 21 -7.93 -20.56 -0.46
CA ARG A 21 -7.20 -19.36 -0.93
C ARG A 21 -6.46 -18.70 0.22
N TYR A 22 -7.13 -18.49 1.35
CA TYR A 22 -6.49 -17.93 2.54
C TYR A 22 -5.32 -18.80 3.03
N ALA A 23 -5.48 -20.14 3.04
CA ALA A 23 -4.40 -21.05 3.39
C ALA A 23 -3.18 -20.93 2.45
N ARG A 24 -3.38 -20.69 1.14
CA ARG A 24 -2.29 -20.41 0.20
C ARG A 24 -1.57 -19.10 0.52
N CYS A 25 -2.31 -18.04 0.87
CA CYS A 25 -1.72 -16.77 1.29
C CYS A 25 -0.86 -16.93 2.54
N ILE A 26 -1.36 -17.65 3.55
CA ILE A 26 -0.59 -17.96 4.76
C ILE A 26 0.71 -18.73 4.43
N LYS A 27 0.62 -19.73 3.56
CA LYS A 27 1.79 -20.51 3.13
C LYS A 27 2.80 -19.62 2.40
N ALA A 28 2.36 -18.73 1.53
CA ALA A 28 3.20 -17.78 0.82
C ALA A 28 3.89 -16.82 1.82
N SER A 29 3.14 -16.18 2.71
CA SER A 29 3.65 -15.27 3.74
C SER A 29 4.69 -15.94 4.66
N LYS A 30 4.48 -17.21 5.04
CA LYS A 30 5.46 -17.97 5.84
C LYS A 30 6.73 -18.32 5.09
N ARG A 31 6.67 -18.50 3.78
CA ARG A 31 7.79 -18.88 2.93
C ARG A 31 8.62 -17.69 2.47
N VAL A 32 7.96 -16.62 2.07
CA VAL A 32 8.61 -15.40 1.57
C VAL A 32 8.93 -14.51 2.75
N ARG A 33 10.21 -14.53 3.15
CA ARG A 33 10.75 -13.69 4.21
C ARG A 33 11.86 -12.84 3.62
N TRP A 34 11.59 -11.55 3.49
CA TRP A 34 12.56 -10.59 3.01
C TRP A 34 12.94 -9.60 4.11
N ASP A 35 14.17 -9.12 4.02
CA ASP A 35 14.71 -8.12 4.94
C ASP A 35 14.99 -6.82 4.18
N ILE A 36 14.62 -5.68 4.77
CA ILE A 36 14.76 -4.38 4.12
C ILE A 36 16.21 -4.08 3.79
N ASP A 37 17.13 -4.35 4.72
CA ASP A 37 18.53 -4.00 4.54
C ASP A 37 19.26 -5.04 3.68
N ALA A 38 19.02 -6.34 3.91
CA ALA A 38 19.71 -7.40 3.22
C ALA A 38 19.21 -7.63 1.79
N ASP A 39 17.91 -7.53 1.56
CA ASP A 39 17.29 -7.93 0.29
C ASP A 39 16.92 -6.74 -0.61
N VAL A 40 16.58 -5.59 -0.03
CA VAL A 40 16.11 -4.42 -0.79
C VAL A 40 17.18 -3.32 -0.85
N ILE A 41 17.54 -2.70 0.27
CA ILE A 41 18.48 -1.57 0.28
C ILE A 41 19.90 -2.02 -0.05
N ARG A 42 20.38 -3.10 0.56
CA ARG A 42 21.68 -3.72 0.29
C ARG A 42 22.87 -2.75 0.40
N GLY A 43 22.80 -1.80 1.32
CA GLY A 43 23.80 -0.76 1.47
C GLY A 43 23.90 0.25 0.29
N ARG A 44 22.91 0.25 -0.62
CA ARG A 44 22.86 1.19 -1.76
C ARG A 44 22.29 2.53 -1.33
N ASP A 45 22.62 3.57 -2.09
CA ASP A 45 22.02 4.89 -1.99
C ASP A 45 21.59 5.37 -3.38
N PHE A 46 20.83 6.46 -3.45
CA PHE A 46 20.42 7.04 -4.72
C PHE A 46 21.53 7.83 -5.39
N ASP A 47 21.76 7.58 -6.67
CA ASP A 47 22.66 8.38 -7.50
C ASP A 47 21.89 9.55 -8.11
N PHE A 48 22.07 10.73 -7.55
CA PHE A 48 21.43 11.96 -8.03
C PHE A 48 21.93 12.47 -9.39
N ALA A 49 22.94 11.84 -9.98
CA ALA A 49 23.29 12.06 -11.38
C ALA A 49 22.35 11.33 -12.34
N GLN A 50 21.50 10.41 -11.84
CA GLN A 50 20.56 9.61 -12.61
C GLN A 50 19.11 10.08 -12.45
N THR A 51 18.25 9.64 -13.38
CA THR A 51 16.79 9.70 -13.25
C THR A 51 16.33 8.62 -12.28
N PHE A 52 15.25 8.89 -11.51
CA PHE A 52 14.74 7.92 -10.52
C PHE A 52 13.58 7.07 -11.05
N LEU A 53 12.90 7.55 -12.08
CA LEU A 53 11.84 6.80 -12.74
C LEU A 53 12.16 6.63 -14.23
N PRO A 54 11.81 5.47 -14.81
CA PRO A 54 11.91 5.29 -16.26
C PRO A 54 10.92 6.22 -16.97
N ASN A 55 11.25 6.60 -18.24
CA ASN A 55 10.41 7.54 -18.99
C ASN A 55 8.95 7.05 -19.18
N GLY A 56 8.72 5.75 -19.27
CA GLY A 56 7.37 5.19 -19.35
C GLY A 56 6.47 5.48 -18.14
N LEU A 57 7.05 5.84 -16.99
CA LEU A 57 6.31 6.29 -15.79
C LEU A 57 6.39 7.80 -15.61
N SER A 58 7.56 8.39 -15.84
CA SER A 58 7.80 9.82 -15.58
C SER A 58 7.26 10.73 -16.67
N MET A 59 7.22 10.26 -17.92
CA MET A 59 6.81 10.99 -19.12
C MET A 59 7.59 12.30 -19.34
N VAL A 60 8.77 12.46 -18.73
CA VAL A 60 9.52 13.73 -18.76
C VAL A 60 10.11 14.06 -20.14
N ASP A 61 10.30 13.07 -21.00
CA ASP A 61 10.79 13.27 -22.36
C ASP A 61 9.78 13.98 -23.26
N GLU A 62 8.49 13.93 -22.90
CA GLU A 62 7.43 14.67 -23.58
C GLU A 62 7.45 16.18 -23.27
N LEU A 63 8.17 16.58 -22.20
CA LEU A 63 8.30 17.97 -21.77
C LEU A 63 9.49 18.64 -22.47
N GLY A 64 9.34 18.91 -23.77
CA GLY A 64 10.41 19.44 -24.62
C GLY A 64 10.97 20.78 -24.20
N PHE A 65 10.28 21.55 -23.35
CA PHE A 65 10.72 22.83 -22.82
C PHE A 65 11.67 22.72 -21.61
N LEU A 66 11.84 21.53 -21.03
CA LEU A 66 12.75 21.30 -19.91
C LEU A 66 14.15 20.94 -20.41
N THR A 67 15.16 21.47 -19.72
CA THR A 67 16.56 21.05 -19.89
C THR A 67 16.76 19.62 -19.34
N GLY A 68 17.85 18.97 -19.71
CA GLY A 68 18.19 17.64 -19.17
C GLY A 68 18.34 17.62 -17.64
N ALA A 69 18.85 18.70 -17.04
CA ALA A 69 18.95 18.82 -15.58
C ALA A 69 17.58 18.94 -14.91
N GLU A 70 16.66 19.71 -15.49
CA GLU A 70 15.30 19.88 -14.99
C GLU A 70 14.49 18.58 -15.12
N ARG A 71 14.60 17.86 -16.23
CA ARG A 71 13.96 16.54 -16.41
C ARG A 71 14.45 15.56 -15.35
N ARG A 72 15.77 15.49 -15.13
CA ARG A 72 16.33 14.63 -14.09
C ARG A 72 15.77 14.98 -12.71
N LEU A 73 15.79 16.26 -12.32
CA LEU A 73 15.22 16.71 -11.04
C LEU A 73 13.73 16.38 -10.95
N LEU A 74 12.97 16.56 -12.02
CA LEU A 74 11.54 16.22 -12.03
C LEU A 74 11.30 14.73 -11.77
N THR A 75 12.11 13.83 -12.39
CA THR A 75 11.99 12.38 -12.09
C THR A 75 12.34 12.05 -10.63
N GLN A 76 13.26 12.79 -10.02
CA GLN A 76 13.63 12.63 -8.61
C GLN A 76 12.50 13.10 -7.69
N VAL A 77 11.86 14.23 -8.02
CA VAL A 77 10.66 14.71 -7.33
C VAL A 77 9.53 13.70 -7.44
N GLN A 78 9.27 13.18 -8.63
CA GLN A 78 8.27 12.13 -8.86
C GLN A 78 8.58 10.87 -8.05
N GLY A 79 9.82 10.36 -8.09
CA GLY A 79 10.22 9.19 -7.32
C GLY A 79 10.02 9.35 -5.80
N ARG A 80 10.37 10.53 -5.26
CA ARG A 80 10.09 10.87 -3.86
C ARG A 80 8.60 10.90 -3.57
N THR A 81 7.81 11.46 -4.47
CA THR A 81 6.36 11.53 -4.35
C THR A 81 5.72 10.14 -4.38
N TYR A 82 6.20 9.26 -5.25
CA TYR A 82 5.77 7.85 -5.28
C TYR A 82 6.04 7.17 -3.93
N ALA A 83 7.25 7.23 -3.41
CA ALA A 83 7.59 6.62 -2.11
C ALA A 83 6.68 7.15 -0.98
N ASN A 84 6.37 8.45 -1.00
CA ASN A 84 5.48 9.04 -0.02
C ASN A 84 4.03 8.55 -0.19
N ILE A 85 3.49 8.54 -1.40
CA ILE A 85 2.12 8.10 -1.69
C ILE A 85 1.94 6.62 -1.31
N PHE A 86 2.87 5.75 -1.70
CA PHE A 86 2.82 4.33 -1.34
C PHE A 86 2.87 4.14 0.17
N GLY A 87 3.79 4.81 0.86
CA GLY A 87 3.83 4.75 2.32
C GLY A 87 2.54 5.23 3.01
N LEU A 88 1.73 6.10 2.36
CA LEU A 88 0.41 6.49 2.85
C LEU A 88 -0.64 5.41 2.57
N VAL A 89 -0.64 4.83 1.36
CA VAL A 89 -1.58 3.76 0.97
C VAL A 89 -1.47 2.59 1.92
N GLU A 90 -0.25 2.12 2.21
CA GLU A 90 0.01 0.99 3.11
C GLU A 90 -0.57 1.21 4.53
N ARG A 91 -0.58 2.46 5.01
CA ARG A 91 -1.13 2.77 6.34
C ARG A 91 -2.64 2.60 6.40
N PHE A 92 -3.38 3.16 5.46
CA PHE A 92 -4.83 3.08 5.52
C PHE A 92 -5.36 1.73 5.03
N ILE A 93 -4.66 1.06 4.11
CA ILE A 93 -5.02 -0.28 3.66
C ILE A 93 -4.83 -1.32 4.76
N GLY A 94 -3.71 -1.30 5.48
CA GLY A 94 -3.49 -2.17 6.63
C GLY A 94 -4.62 -2.04 7.67
N ALA A 95 -5.02 -0.81 8.00
CA ALA A 95 -6.14 -0.54 8.89
C ALA A 95 -7.47 -1.08 8.34
N LYS A 96 -7.73 -0.93 7.03
CA LYS A 96 -8.96 -1.44 6.38
C LYS A 96 -9.01 -2.96 6.37
N VAL A 97 -7.91 -3.63 6.11
CA VAL A 97 -7.84 -5.10 6.13
C VAL A 97 -8.08 -5.64 7.53
N LEU A 98 -7.56 -4.98 8.58
CA LEU A 98 -7.85 -5.33 9.97
C LEU A 98 -9.33 -5.11 10.32
N GLU A 99 -9.97 -4.04 9.84
CA GLU A 99 -11.42 -3.84 9.99
C GLU A 99 -12.21 -5.02 9.36
N ILE A 100 -11.84 -5.42 8.15
CA ILE A 100 -12.47 -6.55 7.45
C ILE A 100 -12.26 -7.86 8.20
N SER A 101 -11.10 -8.06 8.82
CA SER A 101 -10.77 -9.28 9.58
C SER A 101 -11.72 -9.51 10.74
N GLY A 102 -12.36 -8.46 11.26
CA GLY A 102 -13.36 -8.54 12.33
C GLY A 102 -14.55 -9.47 12.04
N ARG A 103 -14.87 -9.67 10.74
CA ARG A 103 -15.91 -10.62 10.32
C ARG A 103 -15.56 -12.09 10.59
N HIS A 104 -14.30 -12.38 10.89
CA HIS A 104 -13.76 -13.73 11.07
C HIS A 104 -13.34 -14.04 12.52
N TRP A 105 -13.52 -13.13 13.48
CA TRP A 105 -13.00 -13.26 14.85
C TRP A 105 -13.29 -14.63 15.51
N LEU A 106 -14.51 -15.11 15.41
CA LEU A 106 -14.94 -16.40 15.98
C LEU A 106 -15.41 -17.39 14.91
N GLY A 107 -15.20 -17.06 13.63
CA GLY A 107 -15.58 -17.87 12.48
C GLY A 107 -14.37 -18.54 11.82
N ASP A 108 -14.06 -18.17 10.57
CA ASP A 108 -12.95 -18.74 9.80
C ASP A 108 -11.60 -18.22 10.31
N GLN A 109 -10.94 -19.03 11.14
CA GLN A 109 -9.64 -18.70 11.72
C GLN A 109 -8.51 -18.66 10.67
N VAL A 110 -8.66 -19.37 9.54
CA VAL A 110 -7.70 -19.32 8.44
C VAL A 110 -7.80 -17.97 7.71
N ALA A 111 -9.00 -17.49 7.46
CA ALA A 111 -9.22 -16.16 6.90
C ALA A 111 -8.68 -15.07 7.83
N LEU A 112 -8.94 -15.17 9.12
CA LEU A 112 -8.42 -14.23 10.13
C LEU A 112 -6.89 -14.19 10.10
N GLU A 113 -6.21 -15.35 10.16
CA GLU A 113 -4.74 -15.42 10.12
C GLU A 113 -4.19 -14.81 8.83
N ALA A 114 -4.81 -15.08 7.68
CA ALA A 114 -4.36 -14.56 6.40
C ALA A 114 -4.41 -13.02 6.35
N LEU A 115 -5.54 -12.42 6.80
CA LEU A 115 -5.73 -10.97 6.81
C LEU A 115 -4.80 -10.26 7.79
N VAL A 116 -4.57 -10.84 8.97
CA VAL A 116 -3.62 -10.29 9.94
C VAL A 116 -2.18 -10.34 9.41
N ARG A 117 -1.80 -11.45 8.73
CA ARG A 117 -0.48 -11.55 8.10
C ARG A 117 -0.29 -10.55 6.96
N PHE A 118 -1.32 -10.30 6.17
CA PHE A 118 -1.27 -9.25 5.16
C PHE A 118 -0.97 -7.90 5.83
N SER A 119 -1.70 -7.53 6.87
CA SER A 119 -1.46 -6.27 7.60
C SER A 119 -0.07 -6.19 8.25
N ASP A 120 0.54 -7.31 8.64
CA ASP A 120 1.92 -7.37 9.16
C ASP A 120 2.95 -7.07 8.05
N GLU A 121 2.73 -7.57 6.82
CA GLU A 121 3.58 -7.22 5.68
C GLU A 121 3.49 -5.72 5.34
N GLU A 122 2.31 -5.10 5.44
CA GLU A 122 2.12 -3.67 5.19
C GLU A 122 2.92 -2.78 6.16
N LEU A 123 3.17 -3.23 7.39
CA LEU A 123 4.06 -2.51 8.31
C LEU A 123 5.50 -2.47 7.79
N LYS A 124 5.93 -3.51 7.13
CA LYS A 124 7.26 -3.61 6.53
C LYS A 124 7.38 -2.71 5.30
N HIS A 125 6.34 -2.68 4.44
CA HIS A 125 6.25 -1.77 3.30
C HIS A 125 6.29 -0.30 3.77
N GLN A 126 5.53 0.05 4.81
CA GLN A 126 5.57 1.40 5.39
C GLN A 126 6.98 1.82 5.84
N GLU A 127 7.72 0.90 6.47
CA GLU A 127 9.10 1.16 6.88
C GLU A 127 10.01 1.34 5.66
N LEU A 128 9.88 0.48 4.65
CA LEU A 128 10.64 0.57 3.41
C LEU A 128 10.42 1.92 2.71
N PHE A 129 9.17 2.30 2.47
CA PHE A 129 8.86 3.55 1.78
C PHE A 129 9.31 4.78 2.56
N ARG A 130 9.19 4.76 3.89
CA ARG A 130 9.71 5.83 4.75
C ARG A 130 11.23 5.97 4.64
N ARG A 131 11.96 4.86 4.59
CA ARG A 131 13.41 4.87 4.38
C ARG A 131 13.78 5.36 3.00
N ILE A 132 13.11 4.91 1.95
CA ILE A 132 13.32 5.36 0.57
C ILE A 132 13.08 6.88 0.48
N GLU A 133 11.97 7.39 1.01
CA GLU A 133 11.66 8.82 1.05
C GLU A 133 12.75 9.62 1.76
N ALA A 134 13.21 9.14 2.91
CA ALA A 134 14.29 9.78 3.66
C ALA A 134 15.63 9.75 2.92
N MET A 135 15.96 8.65 2.24
CA MET A 135 17.18 8.53 1.41
C MET A 135 17.15 9.54 0.26
N ILE A 136 16.04 9.62 -0.47
CA ILE A 136 15.87 10.58 -1.56
C ILE A 136 15.94 12.01 -0.99
N GLY A 137 15.25 12.28 0.11
CA GLY A 137 15.21 13.61 0.73
C GLY A 137 16.56 14.17 1.13
N ARG A 138 17.54 13.32 1.51
CA ARG A 138 18.89 13.77 1.90
C ARG A 138 19.68 14.36 0.74
N GLY A 139 19.47 13.90 -0.49
CA GLY A 139 20.24 14.34 -1.65
C GLY A 139 19.51 15.36 -2.54
N MET A 140 18.25 15.66 -2.28
CA MET A 140 17.47 16.62 -3.04
C MET A 140 17.65 18.06 -2.55
N PRO A 141 17.53 19.07 -3.44
CA PRO A 141 17.41 20.47 -3.04
C PRO A 141 16.24 20.67 -2.05
N ALA A 142 16.39 21.68 -1.19
CA ALA A 142 15.29 22.08 -0.29
C ALA A 142 14.07 22.59 -1.08
N GLY A 143 12.87 22.50 -0.48
CA GLY A 143 11.64 23.03 -1.06
C GLY A 143 10.61 21.98 -1.48
N TYR A 144 10.92 20.67 -1.36
CA TYR A 144 9.88 19.64 -1.54
C TYR A 144 8.85 19.72 -0.42
N THR A 145 7.60 19.87 -0.80
CA THR A 145 6.46 19.86 0.11
C THR A 145 5.36 18.98 -0.46
N GLN A 146 4.69 18.25 0.42
CA GLN A 146 3.50 17.50 0.05
C GLN A 146 2.28 18.38 0.21
N VAL A 147 1.50 18.54 -0.85
CA VAL A 147 0.36 19.46 -0.88
C VAL A 147 -0.91 18.80 -0.31
N ALA A 148 -1.10 17.52 -0.58
CA ALA A 148 -2.30 16.79 -0.14
C ALA A 148 -2.23 16.46 1.36
N ASP A 149 -3.32 16.72 2.11
CA ASP A 149 -3.46 16.22 3.48
C ASP A 149 -3.67 14.70 3.47
N PRO A 150 -2.77 13.92 4.11
CA PRO A 150 -2.86 12.46 4.12
C PRO A 150 -4.18 11.92 4.69
N ASN A 151 -4.74 12.57 5.71
CA ASN A 151 -5.98 12.14 6.34
C ASN A 151 -7.20 12.43 5.45
N GLU A 152 -7.15 13.49 4.65
CA GLU A 152 -8.20 13.77 3.66
C GLU A 152 -8.19 12.74 2.54
N VAL A 153 -7.01 12.38 2.03
CA VAL A 153 -6.86 11.32 1.04
C VAL A 153 -7.37 9.99 1.59
N ALA A 154 -6.93 9.60 2.78
CA ALA A 154 -7.38 8.36 3.43
C ALA A 154 -8.90 8.34 3.61
N ARG A 155 -9.51 9.44 4.11
CA ARG A 155 -10.97 9.54 4.27
C ARG A 155 -11.72 9.44 2.94
N ALA A 156 -11.20 10.07 1.89
CA ALA A 156 -11.80 10.02 0.56
C ALA A 156 -11.80 8.59 -0.02
N VAL A 157 -10.69 7.87 0.14
CA VAL A 157 -10.55 6.47 -0.33
C VAL A 157 -11.40 5.52 0.52
N LEU A 158 -11.22 5.54 1.85
CA LEU A 158 -11.91 4.63 2.77
C LEU A 158 -13.43 4.89 2.86
N GLY A 159 -13.89 6.07 2.47
CA GLY A 159 -15.31 6.39 2.32
C GLY A 159 -16.01 5.72 1.14
N LYS A 160 -15.27 5.02 0.28
CA LYS A 160 -15.83 4.22 -0.81
C LYS A 160 -16.24 2.83 -0.34
N SER A 161 -16.94 2.08 -1.21
CA SER A 161 -17.30 0.71 -0.89
C SER A 161 -16.05 -0.15 -0.62
N THR A 162 -16.15 -1.14 0.26
CA THR A 162 -15.06 -2.08 0.54
C THR A 162 -14.51 -2.71 -0.75
N TRP A 163 -15.39 -3.05 -1.70
CA TRP A 163 -14.98 -3.59 -2.99
C TRP A 163 -14.10 -2.60 -3.77
N SER A 164 -14.51 -1.33 -3.84
CA SER A 164 -13.74 -0.30 -4.55
C SER A 164 -12.37 -0.07 -3.92
N VAL A 165 -12.29 -0.07 -2.59
CA VAL A 165 -11.02 0.09 -1.86
C VAL A 165 -10.09 -1.10 -2.16
N LEU A 166 -10.59 -2.33 -2.04
CA LEU A 166 -9.78 -3.53 -2.32
C LEU A 166 -9.38 -3.67 -3.78
N ALA A 167 -10.25 -3.27 -4.72
CA ALA A 167 -9.92 -3.26 -6.15
C ALA A 167 -8.82 -2.24 -6.47
N LEU A 168 -8.87 -1.05 -5.88
CA LEU A 168 -7.82 -0.04 -6.00
C LEU A 168 -6.50 -0.55 -5.42
N THR A 169 -6.53 -1.16 -4.23
CA THR A 169 -5.35 -1.76 -3.61
C THR A 169 -4.74 -2.83 -4.51
N CYS A 170 -5.55 -3.77 -4.98
CA CYS A 170 -5.08 -4.82 -5.89
C CYS A 170 -4.45 -4.23 -7.17
N LEU A 171 -5.01 -3.16 -7.72
CA LEU A 171 -4.44 -2.47 -8.87
C LEU A 171 -3.07 -1.87 -8.54
N ILE A 172 -2.93 -1.21 -7.40
CA ILE A 172 -1.66 -0.62 -6.93
C ILE A 172 -0.61 -1.72 -6.78
N GLU A 173 -0.92 -2.81 -6.08
CA GLU A 173 -0.03 -3.97 -5.88
C GLU A 173 0.46 -4.62 -7.17
N LEU A 174 -0.32 -4.54 -8.25
CA LEU A 174 0.09 -5.05 -9.57
C LEU A 174 1.09 -4.15 -10.29
N PHE A 175 1.24 -2.89 -9.87
CA PHE A 175 2.13 -1.91 -10.48
C PHE A 175 3.38 -1.58 -9.65
N THR A 176 3.47 -2.11 -8.43
CA THR A 176 4.61 -1.94 -7.54
C THR A 176 5.45 -3.20 -7.42
#